data_a65e0466b398605bb3bf596430ef4f1c
#
_entry.id   a65e0466b398605bb3bf596430ef4f1c
#
_cell.length_a   1.000
_cell.length_b   1.000
_cell.length_c   1.000
_cell.angle_alpha   90.00
_cell.angle_beta   90.00
_cell.angle_gamma   90.00
#
_symmetry.space_group_name_H-M   'P 1'
#
loop_
_entity.id
_entity.type
_entity.pdbx_description
1 polymer ?
#
loop_
_entity_poly.entity_id
_entity_poly.type
_entity_poly.pdbx_seq_one_letter_code
_entity_poly.pdbx_strand_id
1 'polypeptide(L)'
;IAVPVVVIFGLMAGWDLKPCRLWPVLARNMFLTGAMFVYFGCLGFFPIAAVAAGLFTAPVLVMFIDAIWSRRSIGPIRLVTAFVGFIGTILVLKPDVGGLGWANLIPVSAGLMYAIGNVATRKWCEGESAVALLWSYMFLMLVFGGFGVIYLYFNPGDPGSYLTRGWVWPSATVWGWIWLQAVFSLVGIGF
;
A
#
# COMPACT_ATOMS: atom_id res chain seq x y z
N ILE A 1 -13.23 1.10 -8.96
CA ILE A 1 -13.89 2.43 -8.85
C ILE A 1 -12.85 3.55 -9.00
N ALA A 2 -11.74 3.56 -8.24
CA ALA A 2 -10.73 4.62 -8.33
C ALA A 2 -10.11 4.74 -9.73
N VAL A 3 -9.85 3.64 -10.42
CA VAL A 3 -9.25 3.61 -11.76
C VAL A 3 -10.02 4.44 -12.78
N PRO A 4 -11.33 4.20 -13.04
CA PRO A 4 -12.06 5.01 -14.02
C PRO A 4 -12.13 6.49 -13.63
N VAL A 5 -12.20 6.81 -12.35
CA VAL A 5 -12.25 8.20 -11.88
C VAL A 5 -10.93 8.91 -12.16
N VAL A 6 -9.78 8.29 -11.84
CA VAL A 6 -8.45 8.84 -12.15
C VAL A 6 -8.25 9.02 -13.65
N VAL A 7 -8.74 8.08 -14.48
CA VAL A 7 -8.66 8.21 -15.95
C VAL A 7 -9.49 9.39 -16.45
N ILE A 8 -10.75 9.48 -16.02
CA ILE A 8 -11.65 10.55 -16.46
C ILE A 8 -11.07 11.92 -16.08
N PHE A 9 -10.68 12.10 -14.83
CA PHE A 9 -10.06 13.33 -14.36
C PHE A 9 -8.72 13.62 -15.05
N GLY A 10 -7.86 12.61 -15.21
CA GLY A 10 -6.58 12.76 -15.90
C GLY A 10 -6.73 13.19 -17.36
N LEU A 11 -7.70 12.62 -18.08
CA LEU A 11 -8.01 13.01 -19.45
C LEU A 11 -8.61 14.42 -19.54
N MET A 12 -9.51 14.78 -18.62
CA MET A 12 -10.11 16.12 -18.58
C MET A 12 -9.09 17.21 -18.20
N ALA A 13 -8.13 16.90 -17.33
CA ALA A 13 -7.11 17.84 -16.88
C ALA A 13 -5.86 17.87 -17.81
N GLY A 14 -5.83 17.04 -18.87
CA GLY A 14 -4.68 16.95 -19.77
C GLY A 14 -3.41 16.41 -19.11
N TRP A 15 -3.56 15.56 -18.06
CA TRP A 15 -2.42 15.02 -17.33
C TRP A 15 -1.74 13.90 -18.09
N ASP A 16 -0.41 13.88 -18.02
CA ASP A 16 0.39 12.83 -18.63
C ASP A 16 0.29 11.56 -17.78
N LEU A 17 -0.53 10.60 -18.26
CA LEU A 17 -0.76 9.31 -17.59
C LEU A 17 0.32 8.28 -17.91
N LYS A 18 1.16 8.55 -18.92
CA LYS A 18 2.19 7.62 -19.36
C LYS A 18 3.48 7.84 -18.57
N PRO A 19 4.04 6.81 -17.92
CA PRO A 19 5.35 6.93 -17.32
C PRO A 19 6.43 7.05 -18.39
N CYS A 20 7.42 7.92 -18.16
CA CYS A 20 8.56 8.09 -19.05
C CYS A 20 9.46 6.84 -19.08
N ARG A 21 9.59 6.18 -17.90
CA ARG A 21 10.42 4.98 -17.72
C ARG A 21 9.59 3.84 -17.14
N LEU A 22 9.23 2.86 -17.98
CA LEU A 22 8.36 1.75 -17.56
C LEU A 22 9.00 0.85 -16.50
N TRP A 23 10.28 0.48 -16.64
CA TRP A 23 10.93 -0.48 -15.75
C TRP A 23 11.03 -0.02 -14.29
N PRO A 24 11.55 1.18 -14.00
CA PRO A 24 11.59 1.68 -12.62
C PRO A 24 10.20 1.79 -11.98
N VAL A 25 9.22 2.25 -12.77
CA VAL A 25 7.84 2.39 -12.31
C VAL A 25 7.20 1.03 -12.01
N LEU A 26 7.43 0.03 -12.87
CA LEU A 26 6.94 -1.33 -12.63
C LEU A 26 7.60 -1.96 -11.41
N ALA A 27 8.93 -1.87 -11.28
CA ALA A 27 9.65 -2.41 -10.13
C ALA A 27 9.16 -1.80 -8.81
N ARG A 28 9.04 -0.47 -8.76
CA ARG A 28 8.46 0.24 -7.62
C ARG A 28 7.03 -0.23 -7.31
N ASN A 29 6.18 -0.31 -8.34
CA ASN A 29 4.79 -0.70 -8.18
C ASN A 29 4.64 -2.15 -7.70
N MET A 30 5.53 -3.06 -8.09
CA MET A 30 5.56 -4.44 -7.58
C MET A 30 5.76 -4.48 -6.07
N PHE A 31 6.69 -3.68 -5.53
CA PHE A 31 6.89 -3.59 -4.08
C PHE A 31 5.69 -3.00 -3.37
N LEU A 32 5.09 -1.93 -3.90
CA LEU A 32 3.92 -1.30 -3.28
C LEU A 32 2.67 -2.20 -3.36
N THR A 33 2.45 -2.85 -4.50
CA THR A 33 1.35 -3.79 -4.68
C THR A 33 1.53 -5.00 -3.78
N GLY A 34 2.74 -5.58 -3.74
CA GLY A 34 3.06 -6.67 -2.83
C GLY A 34 2.84 -6.31 -1.36
N ALA A 35 3.25 -5.11 -0.95
CA ALA A 35 2.96 -4.60 0.40
C ALA A 35 1.46 -4.59 0.71
N MET A 36 0.63 -4.15 -0.24
CA MET A 36 -0.82 -4.13 -0.07
C MET A 36 -1.42 -5.53 -0.01
N PHE A 37 -0.95 -6.47 -0.85
CA PHE A 37 -1.40 -7.85 -0.77
C PHE A 37 -1.07 -8.50 0.57
N VAL A 38 0.14 -8.30 1.08
CA VAL A 38 0.51 -8.78 2.41
C VAL A 38 -0.35 -8.10 3.48
N TYR A 39 -0.50 -6.78 3.42
CA TYR A 39 -1.31 -6.01 4.37
C TYR A 39 -2.75 -6.52 4.43
N PHE A 40 -3.44 -6.58 3.28
CA PHE A 40 -4.83 -7.04 3.24
C PHE A 40 -4.95 -8.54 3.54
N GLY A 41 -3.98 -9.35 3.12
CA GLY A 41 -3.93 -10.77 3.46
C GLY A 41 -3.83 -11.01 4.97
N CYS A 42 -3.06 -10.20 5.67
CA CYS A 42 -2.92 -10.27 7.13
C CYS A 42 -4.21 -9.95 7.89
N LEU A 43 -5.11 -9.12 7.33
CA LEU A 43 -6.36 -8.74 8.01
C LEU A 43 -7.29 -9.94 8.28
N GLY A 44 -7.10 -11.05 7.58
CA GLY A 44 -7.85 -12.28 7.83
C GLY A 44 -7.37 -13.08 9.05
N PHE A 45 -6.16 -12.83 9.53
CA PHE A 45 -5.50 -13.64 10.55
C PHE A 45 -5.05 -12.85 11.77
N PHE A 46 -4.89 -11.55 11.65
CA PHE A 46 -4.38 -10.67 12.70
C PHE A 46 -5.35 -9.54 13.00
N PRO A 47 -5.36 -9.04 14.23
CA PRO A 47 -6.11 -7.82 14.57
C PRO A 47 -5.67 -6.63 13.70
N ILE A 48 -6.62 -5.81 13.29
CA ILE A 48 -6.37 -4.63 12.43
C ILE A 48 -5.26 -3.74 13.00
N ALA A 49 -5.24 -3.57 14.33
CA ALA A 49 -4.23 -2.77 15.01
C ALA A 49 -2.80 -3.33 14.84
N ALA A 50 -2.64 -4.66 14.90
CA ALA A 50 -1.34 -5.31 14.70
C ALA A 50 -0.87 -5.18 13.24
N VAL A 51 -1.79 -5.35 12.28
CA VAL A 51 -1.49 -5.20 10.84
C VAL A 51 -1.11 -3.76 10.51
N ALA A 52 -1.86 -2.80 11.04
CA ALA A 52 -1.56 -1.38 10.87
C ALA A 52 -0.21 -1.00 11.50
N ALA A 53 0.07 -1.49 12.73
CA ALA A 53 1.37 -1.26 13.38
C ALA A 53 2.53 -1.79 12.53
N GLY A 54 2.38 -2.96 11.89
CA GLY A 54 3.35 -3.48 10.93
C GLY A 54 3.62 -2.51 9.78
N LEU A 55 2.59 -1.96 9.16
CA LEU A 55 2.75 -0.98 8.08
C LEU A 55 3.38 0.34 8.58
N PHE A 56 3.05 0.78 9.80
CA PHE A 56 3.62 1.98 10.40
C PHE A 56 5.09 1.86 10.80
N THR A 57 5.71 0.68 10.68
CA THR A 57 7.18 0.56 10.73
C THR A 57 7.84 1.17 9.48
N ALA A 58 7.09 1.35 8.39
CA ALA A 58 7.62 1.82 7.11
C ALA A 58 8.41 3.14 7.18
N PRO A 59 8.00 4.21 7.89
CA PRO A 59 8.78 5.44 7.96
C PRO A 59 10.19 5.24 8.54
N VAL A 60 10.31 4.38 9.55
CA VAL A 60 11.59 4.02 10.16
C VAL A 60 12.44 3.23 9.16
N LEU A 61 11.83 2.23 8.51
CA LEU A 61 12.50 1.41 7.50
C LEU A 61 12.93 2.22 6.28
N VAL A 62 12.10 3.15 5.79
CA VAL A 62 12.45 4.09 4.72
C VAL A 62 13.73 4.85 5.06
N MET A 63 13.82 5.35 6.29
CA MET A 63 14.97 6.10 6.73
C MET A 63 16.25 5.24 6.75
N PHE A 64 16.18 4.00 7.26
CA PHE A 64 17.32 3.09 7.26
C PHE A 64 17.73 2.67 5.85
N ILE A 65 16.76 2.28 5.01
CA ILE A 65 17.04 1.87 3.63
C ILE A 65 17.63 3.03 2.83
N ASP A 66 17.10 4.24 2.97
CA ASP A 66 17.63 5.41 2.28
C ASP A 66 19.05 5.77 2.74
N ALA A 67 19.34 5.63 4.03
CA ALA A 67 20.69 5.87 4.57
C ALA A 67 21.71 4.86 4.02
N ILE A 68 21.36 3.56 4.02
CA ILE A 68 22.21 2.50 3.48
C ILE A 68 22.42 2.73 1.98
N TRP A 69 21.37 3.00 1.24
CA TRP A 69 21.45 3.20 -0.22
C TRP A 69 22.22 4.45 -0.61
N SER A 70 21.99 5.55 0.10
CA SER A 70 22.64 6.83 -0.19
C SER A 70 24.03 6.95 0.46
N ARG A 71 24.44 5.97 1.27
CA ARG A 71 25.67 6.02 2.08
C ARG A 71 25.80 7.31 2.90
N ARG A 72 24.65 7.84 3.37
CA ARG A 72 24.60 9.06 4.17
C ARG A 72 24.28 8.71 5.62
N SER A 73 24.91 9.40 6.55
CA SER A 73 24.56 9.31 7.97
C SER A 73 23.15 9.84 8.21
N ILE A 74 22.38 9.12 9.03
CA ILE A 74 21.08 9.59 9.48
C ILE A 74 21.32 10.66 10.54
N GLY A 75 20.78 11.85 10.31
CA GLY A 75 20.83 12.91 11.33
C GLY A 75 20.07 12.48 12.61
N PRO A 76 20.61 12.74 13.81
CA PRO A 76 20.01 12.29 15.07
C PRO A 76 18.57 12.80 15.25
N ILE A 77 18.28 13.99 14.82
CA ILE A 77 16.93 14.58 14.89
C ILE A 77 15.92 13.74 14.09
N ARG A 78 16.27 13.32 12.87
CA ARG A 78 15.40 12.47 12.02
C ARG A 78 15.16 11.11 12.66
N LEU A 79 16.18 10.55 13.29
CA LEU A 79 16.08 9.28 13.99
C LEU A 79 15.10 9.39 15.17
N VAL A 80 15.28 10.40 16.00
CA VAL A 80 14.41 10.64 17.17
C VAL A 80 12.96 10.88 16.74
N THR A 81 12.72 11.74 15.74
CA THR A 81 11.35 12.03 15.27
C THR A 81 10.66 10.78 14.71
N ALA A 82 11.37 9.94 13.96
CA ALA A 82 10.82 8.71 13.44
C ALA A 82 10.46 7.71 14.55
N PHE A 83 11.33 7.55 15.57
CA PHE A 83 11.06 6.70 16.72
C PHE A 83 9.91 7.22 17.58
N VAL A 84 9.85 8.52 17.85
CA VAL A 84 8.74 9.13 18.62
C VAL A 84 7.41 8.92 17.89
N GLY A 85 7.37 9.15 16.58
CA GLY A 85 6.17 8.89 15.78
C GLY A 85 5.76 7.41 15.79
N PHE A 86 6.71 6.49 15.70
CA PHE A 86 6.48 5.05 15.76
C PHE A 86 5.93 4.62 17.13
N ILE A 87 6.56 5.08 18.23
CA ILE A 87 6.07 4.81 19.59
C ILE A 87 4.66 5.38 19.78
N GLY A 88 4.41 6.62 19.34
CA GLY A 88 3.07 7.21 19.38
C GLY A 88 2.03 6.37 18.66
N THR A 89 2.37 5.83 17.50
CA THR A 89 1.48 4.94 16.73
C THR A 89 1.17 3.65 17.48
N ILE A 90 2.18 3.00 18.07
CA ILE A 90 1.99 1.78 18.87
C ILE A 90 1.09 2.07 20.09
N LEU A 91 1.29 3.19 20.78
CA LEU A 91 0.47 3.57 21.93
C LEU A 91 -1.00 3.78 21.57
N VAL A 92 -1.27 4.40 20.42
CA VAL A 92 -2.64 4.64 19.94
C VAL A 92 -3.31 3.33 19.50
N LEU A 93 -2.61 2.52 18.73
CA LEU A 93 -3.17 1.29 18.17
C LEU A 93 -3.30 0.17 19.20
N LYS A 94 -2.51 0.22 20.30
CA LYS A 94 -2.50 -0.81 21.35
C LYS A 94 -2.56 -2.23 20.76
N PRO A 95 -1.63 -2.61 19.87
CA PRO A 95 -1.65 -3.93 19.25
C PRO A 95 -1.59 -4.98 20.36
N ASP A 96 -2.60 -5.84 20.40
CA ASP A 96 -2.59 -6.98 21.31
C ASP A 96 -1.59 -8.01 20.75
N VAL A 97 -0.38 -7.97 21.28
CA VAL A 97 0.69 -8.92 20.96
C VAL A 97 0.53 -10.18 21.80
N GLY A 98 -0.60 -10.85 21.64
CA GLY A 98 -0.89 -12.12 22.30
C GLY A 98 0.04 -13.25 21.85
N GLY A 99 1.26 -13.20 22.36
CA GLY A 99 2.35 -14.12 22.03
C GLY A 99 3.29 -13.59 20.93
N LEU A 100 4.57 -13.41 21.28
CA LEU A 100 5.66 -13.07 20.36
C LEU A 100 6.00 -14.30 19.49
N GLY A 101 5.19 -14.56 18.46
CA GLY A 101 5.45 -15.59 17.47
C GLY A 101 6.04 -15.00 16.17
N TRP A 102 6.79 -15.81 15.42
CA TRP A 102 7.32 -15.43 14.09
C TRP A 102 6.23 -14.93 13.13
N ALA A 103 4.98 -15.39 13.33
CA ALA A 103 3.84 -14.94 12.55
C ALA A 103 3.59 -13.42 12.66
N ASN A 104 3.90 -12.81 13.80
CA ASN A 104 3.74 -11.36 14.00
C ASN A 104 4.72 -10.51 13.17
N LEU A 105 5.73 -11.12 12.56
CA LEU A 105 6.63 -10.45 11.63
C LEU A 105 6.03 -10.32 10.22
N ILE A 106 4.97 -11.07 9.89
CA ILE A 106 4.35 -11.01 8.57
C ILE A 106 3.80 -9.60 8.28
N PRO A 107 3.05 -8.92 9.16
CA PRO A 107 2.63 -7.55 8.94
C PRO A 107 3.80 -6.56 8.78
N VAL A 108 4.93 -6.79 9.46
CA VAL A 108 6.13 -5.94 9.32
C VAL A 108 6.75 -6.08 7.93
N SER A 109 6.64 -7.26 7.31
CA SER A 109 7.11 -7.44 5.92
C SER A 109 6.35 -6.56 4.93
N ALA A 110 5.06 -6.28 5.16
CA ALA A 110 4.32 -5.30 4.38
C ALA A 110 4.94 -3.89 4.52
N GLY A 111 5.29 -3.49 5.76
CA GLY A 111 6.00 -2.23 6.02
C GLY A 111 7.35 -2.15 5.31
N LEU A 112 8.10 -3.26 5.28
CA LEU A 112 9.39 -3.34 4.58
C LEU A 112 9.23 -3.19 3.06
N MET A 113 8.30 -3.93 2.45
CA MET A 113 8.03 -3.82 1.02
C MET A 113 7.55 -2.40 0.65
N TYR A 114 6.68 -1.82 1.47
CA TYR A 114 6.21 -0.45 1.29
C TYR A 114 7.37 0.55 1.40
N ALA A 115 8.28 0.38 2.35
CA ALA A 115 9.46 1.21 2.52
C ALA A 115 10.39 1.14 1.30
N ILE A 116 10.67 -0.07 0.79
CA ILE A 116 11.47 -0.27 -0.42
C ILE A 116 10.82 0.44 -1.61
N GLY A 117 9.50 0.30 -1.80
CA GLY A 117 8.76 0.97 -2.86
C GLY A 117 8.85 2.50 -2.78
N ASN A 118 8.78 3.07 -1.58
CA ASN A 118 8.94 4.51 -1.37
C ASN A 118 10.36 5.01 -1.65
N VAL A 119 11.39 4.26 -1.25
CA VAL A 119 12.79 4.59 -1.58
C VAL A 119 13.03 4.47 -3.08
N ALA A 120 12.52 3.41 -3.71
CA ALA A 120 12.57 3.22 -5.15
C ALA A 120 11.88 4.37 -5.90
N THR A 121 10.75 4.86 -5.40
CA THR A 121 10.07 6.05 -5.96
C THR A 121 11.02 7.24 -6.03
N ARG A 122 11.70 7.55 -4.94
CA ARG A 122 12.61 8.69 -4.88
C ARG A 122 13.87 8.53 -5.71
N LYS A 123 14.38 7.29 -5.85
CA LYS A 123 15.67 7.03 -6.50
C LYS A 123 15.55 6.67 -7.98
N TRP A 124 14.50 5.97 -8.34
CA TRP A 124 14.35 5.42 -9.69
C TRP A 124 13.34 6.17 -10.54
N CYS A 125 12.36 6.80 -9.90
CA CYS A 125 11.27 7.49 -10.58
C CYS A 125 11.42 9.02 -10.53
N GLU A 126 12.67 9.51 -10.41
CA GLU A 126 12.95 10.94 -10.47
C GLU A 126 12.57 11.51 -11.84
N GLY A 127 11.76 12.58 -11.84
CA GLY A 127 11.21 13.19 -13.06
C GLY A 127 9.90 12.59 -13.56
N GLU A 128 9.40 11.50 -12.96
CA GLU A 128 8.07 10.97 -13.29
C GLU A 128 6.95 11.82 -12.66
N SER A 129 5.84 11.97 -13.37
CA SER A 129 4.69 12.69 -12.83
C SER A 129 4.03 11.87 -11.71
N ALA A 130 3.58 12.54 -10.63
CA ALA A 130 2.88 11.89 -9.53
C ALA A 130 1.62 11.15 -10.02
N VAL A 131 0.96 11.71 -11.03
CA VAL A 131 -0.25 11.13 -11.62
C VAL A 131 0.06 9.85 -12.40
N ALA A 132 1.14 9.84 -13.20
CA ALA A 132 1.59 8.63 -13.91
C ALA A 132 1.98 7.52 -12.94
N LEU A 133 2.62 7.86 -11.83
CA LEU A 133 2.98 6.92 -10.76
C LEU A 133 1.73 6.35 -10.06
N LEU A 134 0.74 7.19 -9.77
CA LEU A 134 -0.52 6.77 -9.16
C LEU A 134 -1.32 5.88 -10.11
N TRP A 135 -1.48 6.34 -11.38
CA TRP A 135 -2.19 5.60 -12.40
C TRP A 135 -1.62 4.20 -12.62
N SER A 136 -0.31 4.13 -12.82
CA SER A 136 0.37 2.85 -13.06
C SER A 136 0.26 1.90 -11.85
N TYR A 137 0.28 2.43 -10.62
CA TYR A 137 0.05 1.65 -9.40
C TYR A 137 -1.39 1.12 -9.33
N MET A 138 -2.40 1.98 -9.57
CA MET A 138 -3.80 1.58 -9.56
C MET A 138 -4.11 0.56 -10.66
N PHE A 139 -3.50 0.72 -11.83
CA PHE A 139 -3.63 -0.22 -12.93
C PHE A 139 -3.05 -1.60 -12.56
N LEU A 140 -1.87 -1.63 -11.95
CA LEU A 140 -1.26 -2.88 -11.50
C LEU A 140 -2.10 -3.59 -10.42
N MET A 141 -2.64 -2.83 -9.47
CA MET A 141 -3.57 -3.36 -8.46
C MET A 141 -4.85 -3.92 -9.09
N LEU A 142 -5.39 -3.27 -10.12
CA LEU A 142 -6.54 -3.78 -10.88
C LEU A 142 -6.22 -5.10 -11.57
N VAL A 143 -5.06 -5.19 -12.22
CA VAL A 143 -4.64 -6.40 -12.94
C VAL A 143 -4.49 -7.57 -11.97
N PHE A 144 -3.69 -7.41 -10.92
CA PHE A 144 -3.48 -8.50 -9.95
C PHE A 144 -4.75 -8.85 -9.17
N GLY A 145 -5.54 -7.84 -8.75
CA GLY A 145 -6.82 -8.07 -8.08
C GLY A 145 -7.83 -8.76 -9.00
N GLY A 146 -7.87 -8.36 -10.28
CA GLY A 146 -8.71 -9.00 -11.29
C GLY A 146 -8.34 -10.45 -11.53
N PHE A 147 -7.05 -10.75 -11.66
CA PHE A 147 -6.58 -12.14 -11.75
C PHE A 147 -6.96 -12.95 -10.50
N GLY A 148 -6.83 -12.37 -9.31
CA GLY A 148 -7.24 -13.01 -8.07
C GLY A 148 -8.75 -13.36 -8.06
N VAL A 149 -9.59 -12.42 -8.45
CA VAL A 149 -11.05 -12.63 -8.53
C VAL A 149 -11.40 -13.70 -9.56
N ILE A 150 -10.79 -13.64 -10.76
CA ILE A 150 -11.01 -14.63 -11.81
C ILE A 150 -10.55 -16.03 -11.34
N TYR A 151 -9.37 -16.12 -10.72
CA TYR A 151 -8.86 -17.38 -10.20
C TYR A 151 -9.83 -18.00 -9.17
N LEU A 152 -10.31 -17.20 -8.22
CA LEU A 152 -11.25 -17.64 -7.19
C LEU A 152 -12.64 -17.97 -7.75
N TYR A 153 -13.02 -17.37 -8.87
CA TYR A 153 -14.26 -17.72 -9.56
C TYR A 153 -14.22 -19.13 -10.14
N PHE A 154 -13.07 -19.54 -10.72
CA PHE A 154 -12.90 -20.88 -11.27
C PHE A 154 -12.49 -21.93 -10.23
N ASN A 155 -11.87 -21.48 -9.13
CA ASN A 155 -11.40 -22.36 -8.05
C ASN A 155 -11.95 -21.84 -6.71
N PRO A 156 -13.25 -21.97 -6.46
CA PRO A 156 -13.83 -21.55 -5.20
C PRO A 156 -13.24 -22.38 -4.07
N GLY A 157 -12.55 -21.71 -3.15
CA GLY A 157 -12.03 -22.34 -1.95
C GLY A 157 -13.07 -22.46 -0.84
N ASP A 158 -12.63 -22.78 0.36
CA ASP A 158 -13.49 -22.89 1.54
C ASP A 158 -14.22 -21.55 1.78
N PRO A 159 -15.58 -21.53 1.81
CA PRO A 159 -16.37 -20.33 2.09
C PRO A 159 -16.07 -19.69 3.47
N GLY A 160 -15.54 -20.47 4.41
CA GLY A 160 -15.13 -20.01 5.73
C GLY A 160 -13.78 -19.31 5.74
N SER A 161 -12.97 -19.45 4.72
CA SER A 161 -11.63 -18.85 4.65
C SER A 161 -11.68 -17.43 4.10
N TYR A 162 -11.07 -16.48 4.81
CA TYR A 162 -10.98 -15.09 4.39
C TYR A 162 -10.29 -14.91 3.04
N LEU A 163 -9.24 -15.67 2.75
CA LEU A 163 -8.43 -15.53 1.54
C LEU A 163 -9.04 -16.21 0.30
N THR A 164 -9.80 -17.26 0.50
CA THR A 164 -10.36 -18.09 -0.60
C THR A 164 -11.85 -17.91 -0.78
N ARG A 165 -12.48 -17.08 0.04
CA ARG A 165 -13.88 -16.72 -0.09
C ARG A 165 -14.11 -16.03 -1.43
N GLY A 166 -15.07 -16.53 -2.19
CA GLY A 166 -15.48 -15.93 -3.45
C GLY A 166 -16.00 -14.50 -3.30
N TRP A 167 -16.13 -13.79 -4.41
CA TRP A 167 -16.64 -12.42 -4.44
C TRP A 167 -18.04 -12.33 -3.82
N VAL A 168 -18.20 -11.42 -2.88
CA VAL A 168 -19.50 -11.07 -2.28
C VAL A 168 -19.88 -9.67 -2.72
N TRP A 169 -21.08 -9.52 -3.29
CA TRP A 169 -21.56 -8.21 -3.68
C TRP A 169 -21.79 -7.33 -2.46
N PRO A 170 -21.15 -6.16 -2.40
CA PRO A 170 -21.35 -5.24 -1.30
C PRO A 170 -22.77 -4.69 -1.26
N SER A 171 -23.27 -4.37 -0.07
CA SER A 171 -24.54 -3.65 0.07
C SER A 171 -24.46 -2.24 -0.52
N ALA A 172 -25.60 -1.63 -0.84
CA ALA A 172 -25.66 -0.26 -1.36
C ALA A 172 -24.96 0.76 -0.46
N THR A 173 -25.04 0.57 0.86
CA THR A 173 -24.37 1.42 1.85
C THR A 173 -22.85 1.32 1.72
N VAL A 174 -22.31 0.11 1.56
CA VAL A 174 -20.87 -0.11 1.37
C VAL A 174 -20.39 0.51 0.06
N TRP A 175 -21.17 0.41 -1.02
CA TRP A 175 -20.89 1.10 -2.28
C TRP A 175 -20.80 2.62 -2.08
N GLY A 176 -21.69 3.21 -1.31
CA GLY A 176 -21.64 4.64 -0.97
C GLY A 176 -20.33 5.03 -0.27
N TRP A 177 -19.89 4.25 0.72
CA TRP A 177 -18.62 4.50 1.40
C TRP A 177 -17.39 4.35 0.49
N ILE A 178 -17.38 3.36 -0.42
CA ILE A 178 -16.30 3.16 -1.38
C ILE A 178 -16.20 4.37 -2.33
N TRP A 179 -17.33 4.89 -2.83
CA TRP A 179 -17.36 6.08 -3.67
C TRP A 179 -16.87 7.32 -2.92
N LEU A 180 -17.35 7.51 -1.70
CA LEU A 180 -16.93 8.62 -0.84
C LEU A 180 -15.41 8.60 -0.61
N GLN A 181 -14.88 7.46 -0.24
CA GLN A 181 -13.43 7.28 -0.03
C GLN A 181 -12.63 7.54 -1.32
N ALA A 182 -13.09 7.06 -2.47
CA ALA A 182 -12.43 7.30 -3.74
C ALA A 182 -12.36 8.79 -4.09
N VAL A 183 -13.46 9.53 -3.88
CA VAL A 183 -13.52 10.99 -4.11
C VAL A 183 -12.59 11.73 -3.16
N PHE A 184 -12.64 11.45 -1.85
CA PHE A 184 -11.74 12.09 -0.89
C PHE A 184 -10.26 11.82 -1.16
N SER A 185 -9.92 10.60 -1.57
CA SER A 185 -8.54 10.26 -1.93
C SER A 185 -8.06 11.06 -3.14
N LEU A 186 -8.92 11.31 -4.12
CA LEU A 186 -8.57 12.11 -5.31
C LEU A 186 -8.41 13.58 -4.97
N VAL A 187 -9.29 14.13 -4.14
CA VAL A 187 -9.19 15.52 -3.68
C VAL A 187 -7.89 15.72 -2.88
N GLY A 188 -7.52 14.75 -2.02
CA GLY A 188 -6.27 14.81 -1.25
C GLY A 188 -4.97 14.69 -2.08
N ILE A 189 -5.06 14.23 -3.34
CA ILE A 189 -3.91 14.15 -4.25
C ILE A 189 -3.80 15.42 -5.11
N GLY A 190 -4.93 16.13 -5.32
CA GLY A 190 -5.00 17.35 -6.12
C GLY A 190 -4.56 18.62 -5.38
N PHE A 191 -4.36 18.55 -4.06
CA PHE A 191 -3.83 19.58 -3.18
C PHE A 191 -2.48 19.16 -2.61
#